data_cc2bf3c7856400cbcec5b71e4dd053aa
#
_entry.id   cc2bf3c7856400cbcec5b71e4dd053aa
#
_cell.length_a   1.000
_cell.length_b   1.000
_cell.length_c   1.000
_cell.angle_alpha   90.00
_cell.angle_beta   90.00
_cell.angle_gamma   90.00
#
_symmetry.space_group_name_H-M   'P 1'
#
loop_
_entity.id
_entity.type
_entity.pdbx_description
1 polymer ?
#
loop_
_entity_poly.entity_id
_entity_poly.type
_entity_poly.pdbx_seq_one_letter_code
_entity_poly.pdbx_strand_id
1 'polypeptide(L)'
;MIVRLSHLSLAALLFISAAHADDRKMCTAPASECEKAIRQLSSGRRYLGAEIKELEPGIIIKAVIEDGPAARADLRPGDRLMSVNGHSTIEANIKDFKQILYSAKATGVLWVMVLRQGAYKKIDVRLEPYTKAQIDRMVAQHLAQGHGIIGTTAATPQQ
;
A
#
# COMPACT_ATOMS: atom_id res chain seq x y z
N MET A 1 47.45 -41.40 -36.10
CA MET A 1 46.55 -41.26 -34.97
C MET A 1 46.61 -39.81 -34.51
N ILE A 2 45.60 -39.03 -34.88
CA ILE A 2 45.58 -37.58 -34.67
C ILE A 2 44.55 -37.34 -33.58
N VAL A 3 45.02 -36.89 -32.41
CA VAL A 3 44.18 -36.49 -31.27
C VAL A 3 43.77 -35.03 -31.48
N ARG A 4 42.47 -34.77 -31.68
CA ARG A 4 41.92 -33.42 -31.74
C ARG A 4 41.54 -32.98 -30.33
N LEU A 5 42.21 -31.91 -29.83
CA LEU A 5 41.85 -31.16 -28.64
C LEU A 5 40.59 -30.31 -28.97
N SER A 6 39.51 -30.57 -28.27
CA SER A 6 38.33 -29.71 -28.31
C SER A 6 38.45 -28.61 -27.29
N HIS A 7 38.42 -27.37 -27.75
CA HIS A 7 38.36 -26.16 -26.90
C HIS A 7 36.95 -26.00 -26.29
N LEU A 8 36.85 -26.14 -24.96
CA LEU A 8 35.65 -25.75 -24.22
C LEU A 8 35.67 -24.22 -24.03
N SER A 9 34.82 -23.55 -24.79
CA SER A 9 34.54 -22.11 -24.55
C SER A 9 33.59 -21.98 -23.38
N LEU A 10 34.11 -21.49 -22.26
CA LEU A 10 33.34 -21.11 -21.07
C LEU A 10 32.69 -19.75 -21.32
N ALA A 11 31.42 -19.74 -21.74
CA ALA A 11 30.62 -18.51 -21.85
C ALA A 11 30.21 -18.05 -20.45
N ALA A 12 30.86 -17.01 -19.95
CA ALA A 12 30.47 -16.32 -18.73
C ALA A 12 29.17 -15.53 -18.98
N LEU A 13 28.06 -16.02 -18.49
CA LEU A 13 26.77 -15.29 -18.43
C LEU A 13 26.87 -14.20 -17.37
N LEU A 14 27.11 -12.97 -17.82
CA LEU A 14 26.94 -11.76 -16.99
C LEU A 14 25.47 -11.55 -16.71
N PHE A 15 25.01 -11.92 -15.52
CA PHE A 15 23.71 -11.49 -15.01
C PHE A 15 23.78 -10.00 -14.71
N ILE A 16 23.30 -9.18 -15.65
CA ILE A 16 23.02 -7.78 -15.40
C ILE A 16 21.74 -7.75 -14.55
N SER A 17 21.91 -7.64 -13.23
CA SER A 17 20.82 -7.28 -12.34
C SER A 17 20.37 -5.87 -12.69
N ALA A 18 19.26 -5.76 -13.44
CA ALA A 18 18.57 -4.50 -13.63
C ALA A 18 18.04 -4.07 -12.26
N ALA A 19 18.74 -3.15 -11.61
CA ALA A 19 18.22 -2.44 -10.45
C ALA A 19 16.97 -1.69 -10.93
N HIS A 20 15.79 -2.18 -10.55
CA HIS A 20 14.56 -1.44 -10.72
C HIS A 20 14.67 -0.20 -9.83
N ALA A 21 14.99 0.93 -10.44
CA ALA A 21 14.85 2.23 -9.78
C ALA A 21 13.36 2.37 -9.44
N ASP A 22 13.07 2.35 -8.15
CA ASP A 22 11.74 2.60 -7.62
C ASP A 22 11.41 4.06 -7.91
N ASP A 23 10.59 4.29 -8.94
CA ASP A 23 10.16 5.63 -9.40
C ASP A 23 9.13 6.23 -8.43
N ARG A 24 9.43 6.15 -7.14
CA ARG A 24 8.68 6.87 -6.11
C ARG A 24 8.98 8.35 -6.27
N LYS A 25 7.99 9.09 -6.75
CA LYS A 25 8.04 10.56 -6.79
C LYS A 25 8.30 11.09 -5.40
N MET A 26 9.53 11.56 -5.17
CA MET A 26 9.91 12.17 -3.90
C MET A 26 9.16 13.48 -3.71
N CYS A 27 8.66 13.70 -2.51
CA CYS A 27 8.00 14.95 -2.16
C CYS A 27 9.06 16.06 -2.04
N THR A 28 8.88 17.15 -2.79
CA THR A 28 9.79 18.31 -2.77
C THR A 28 9.26 19.49 -1.94
N ALA A 29 8.03 19.35 -1.41
CA ALA A 29 7.47 20.40 -0.54
C ALA A 29 8.19 20.44 0.82
N PRO A 30 8.20 21.59 1.52
CA PRO A 30 8.73 21.67 2.86
C PRO A 30 8.10 20.68 3.82
N ALA A 31 8.89 20.05 4.71
CA ALA A 31 8.42 19.04 5.65
C ALA A 31 7.23 19.51 6.50
N SER A 32 7.25 20.78 6.92
CA SER A 32 6.15 21.39 7.69
C SER A 32 4.84 21.49 6.90
N GLU A 33 4.90 21.74 5.61
CA GLU A 33 3.71 21.78 4.75
C GLU A 33 3.13 20.38 4.54
N CYS A 34 4.00 19.38 4.34
CA CYS A 34 3.57 17.99 4.22
C CYS A 34 2.93 17.50 5.52
N GLU A 35 3.53 17.81 6.68
CA GLU A 35 2.95 17.48 7.97
C GLU A 35 1.56 18.10 8.13
N LYS A 36 1.44 19.41 7.89
CA LYS A 36 0.16 20.12 7.96
C LYS A 36 -0.88 19.51 7.03
N ALA A 37 -0.50 19.22 5.79
CA ALA A 37 -1.39 18.62 4.80
C ALA A 37 -1.86 17.23 5.23
N ILE A 38 -0.97 16.34 5.70
CA ILE A 38 -1.32 15.00 6.17
C ILE A 38 -2.29 15.09 7.35
N ARG A 39 -2.01 15.95 8.35
CA ARG A 39 -2.88 16.13 9.51
C ARG A 39 -4.26 16.65 9.09
N GLN A 40 -4.32 17.64 8.24
CA GLN A 40 -5.58 18.22 7.76
C GLN A 40 -6.38 17.21 6.93
N LEU A 41 -5.71 16.49 6.02
CA LEU A 41 -6.35 15.49 5.17
C LEU A 41 -6.83 14.26 5.93
N SER A 42 -6.19 13.90 7.04
CA SER A 42 -6.52 12.73 7.86
C SER A 42 -7.53 13.05 8.97
N SER A 43 -7.62 14.32 9.40
CA SER A 43 -8.53 14.75 10.47
C SER A 43 -9.98 14.47 10.07
N GLY A 44 -10.72 13.79 10.95
CA GLY A 44 -12.13 13.44 10.76
C GLY A 44 -12.38 12.38 9.67
N ARG A 45 -11.37 11.94 8.93
CA ARG A 45 -11.53 10.89 7.93
C ARG A 45 -11.57 9.52 8.59
N ARG A 46 -12.47 8.69 8.10
CA ARG A 46 -12.56 7.29 8.50
C ARG A 46 -11.71 6.41 7.59
N TYR A 47 -11.18 5.31 8.12
CA TYR A 47 -10.35 4.37 7.40
C TYR A 47 -10.82 2.93 7.58
N LEU A 48 -10.44 2.08 6.63
CA LEU A 48 -10.76 0.66 6.65
C LEU A 48 -9.75 -0.15 7.46
N GLY A 49 -8.50 0.25 7.44
CA GLY A 49 -7.41 -0.52 8.09
C GLY A 49 -6.98 -1.75 7.31
N ALA A 50 -7.10 -1.70 5.99
CA ALA A 50 -6.62 -2.75 5.10
C ALA A 50 -5.83 -2.15 3.93
N GLU A 51 -4.77 -2.83 3.52
CA GLU A 51 -4.10 -2.64 2.25
C GLU A 51 -4.74 -3.55 1.21
N ILE A 52 -5.12 -2.97 0.09
CA ILE A 52 -5.74 -3.68 -1.02
C ILE A 52 -4.82 -3.69 -2.23
N LYS A 53 -4.93 -4.74 -3.02
CA LYS A 53 -4.20 -4.91 -4.29
C LYS A 53 -5.17 -5.34 -5.38
N GLU A 54 -4.96 -4.81 -6.59
CA GLU A 54 -5.59 -5.38 -7.79
C GLU A 54 -5.03 -6.76 -8.05
N LEU A 55 -5.92 -7.68 -8.36
CA LEU A 55 -5.59 -9.03 -8.81
C LEU A 55 -6.59 -9.36 -9.91
N GLU A 56 -6.12 -9.52 -11.11
CA GLU A 56 -7.01 -9.82 -12.24
C GLU A 56 -7.63 -11.23 -12.12
N PRO A 57 -8.95 -11.29 -12.16
CA PRO A 57 -9.90 -10.18 -12.11
C PRO A 57 -10.18 -9.75 -10.64
N GLY A 58 -10.25 -8.42 -10.37
CA GLY A 58 -10.78 -7.86 -9.15
C GLY A 58 -9.76 -7.40 -8.10
N ILE A 59 -10.14 -7.49 -6.84
CA ILE A 59 -9.44 -6.89 -5.70
C ILE A 59 -9.25 -7.92 -4.59
N ILE A 60 -8.07 -7.92 -3.99
CA ILE A 60 -7.71 -8.78 -2.84
C ILE A 60 -7.24 -7.92 -1.66
N ILE A 61 -7.51 -8.37 -0.45
CA ILE A 61 -6.89 -7.85 0.77
C ILE A 61 -5.44 -8.36 0.81
N LYS A 62 -4.47 -7.44 0.74
CA LYS A 62 -3.05 -7.75 0.83
C LYS A 62 -2.57 -7.85 2.28
N ALA A 63 -3.00 -6.89 3.10
CA ALA A 63 -2.67 -6.83 4.52
C ALA A 63 -3.78 -6.14 5.31
N VAL A 64 -3.84 -6.37 6.62
CA VAL A 64 -4.70 -5.63 7.55
C VAL A 64 -3.84 -5.00 8.63
N ILE A 65 -4.26 -3.82 9.09
CA ILE A 65 -3.63 -3.16 10.23
C ILE A 65 -4.10 -3.88 11.48
N GLU A 66 -3.15 -4.35 12.29
CA GLU A 66 -3.44 -4.94 13.59
C GLU A 66 -4.29 -3.98 14.44
N ASP A 67 -5.27 -4.52 15.14
CA ASP A 67 -6.26 -3.73 15.90
C ASP A 67 -7.01 -2.65 15.09
N GLY A 68 -6.91 -2.67 13.77
CA GLY A 68 -7.67 -1.80 12.89
C GLY A 68 -9.10 -2.28 12.64
N PRO A 69 -9.95 -1.44 12.05
CA PRO A 69 -11.35 -1.78 11.77
C PRO A 69 -11.52 -3.07 10.97
N ALA A 70 -10.69 -3.29 9.95
CA ALA A 70 -10.72 -4.50 9.11
C ALA A 70 -10.36 -5.76 9.92
N ALA A 71 -9.31 -5.70 10.76
CA ALA A 71 -8.89 -6.83 11.59
C ALA A 71 -9.96 -7.19 12.63
N ARG A 72 -10.55 -6.21 13.31
CA ARG A 72 -11.64 -6.43 14.26
C ARG A 72 -12.90 -7.00 13.63
N ALA A 73 -13.13 -6.70 12.36
CA ALA A 73 -14.24 -7.25 11.58
C ALA A 73 -13.92 -8.64 10.99
N ASP A 74 -12.77 -9.22 11.28
CA ASP A 74 -12.31 -10.50 10.71
C ASP A 74 -12.07 -10.46 9.18
N LEU A 75 -11.71 -9.29 8.62
CA LEU A 75 -11.09 -9.26 7.30
C LEU A 75 -9.65 -9.76 7.41
N ARG A 76 -9.20 -10.54 6.43
CA ARG A 76 -7.89 -11.21 6.48
C ARG A 76 -7.10 -11.01 5.18
N PRO A 77 -5.78 -11.02 5.23
CA PRO A 77 -4.98 -11.16 4.04
C PRO A 77 -5.40 -12.39 3.23
N GLY A 78 -5.49 -12.25 1.91
CA GLY A 78 -5.95 -13.30 1.01
C GLY A 78 -7.46 -13.30 0.72
N ASP A 79 -8.26 -12.51 1.45
CA ASP A 79 -9.68 -12.35 1.13
C ASP A 79 -9.84 -11.67 -0.23
N ARG A 80 -10.57 -12.31 -1.14
CA ARG A 80 -10.96 -11.70 -2.40
C ARG A 80 -12.27 -10.95 -2.22
N LEU A 81 -12.27 -9.65 -2.49
CA LEU A 81 -13.48 -8.85 -2.44
C LEU A 81 -14.36 -9.16 -3.65
N MET A 82 -15.56 -9.64 -3.40
CA MET A 82 -16.56 -9.96 -4.43
C MET A 82 -17.55 -8.83 -4.62
N SER A 83 -17.93 -8.17 -3.53
CA SER A 83 -18.74 -6.94 -3.56
C SER A 83 -18.50 -6.10 -2.31
N VAL A 84 -18.77 -4.79 -2.43
CA VAL A 84 -18.68 -3.81 -1.36
C VAL A 84 -19.93 -2.95 -1.41
N ASN A 85 -20.70 -2.93 -0.30
CA ASN A 85 -22.00 -2.24 -0.21
C ASN A 85 -22.93 -2.54 -1.40
N GLY A 86 -22.93 -3.80 -1.88
CA GLY A 86 -23.73 -4.24 -3.03
C GLY A 86 -23.13 -3.98 -4.41
N HIS A 87 -22.06 -3.22 -4.50
CA HIS A 87 -21.34 -2.99 -5.77
C HIS A 87 -20.34 -4.13 -6.03
N SER A 88 -20.45 -4.79 -7.17
CA SER A 88 -19.51 -5.82 -7.58
C SER A 88 -18.08 -5.26 -7.68
N THR A 89 -17.11 -6.05 -7.19
CA THR A 89 -15.69 -5.73 -7.28
C THR A 89 -14.92 -6.75 -8.13
N ILE A 90 -15.62 -7.63 -8.84
CA ILE A 90 -15.00 -8.71 -9.62
C ILE A 90 -14.16 -8.15 -10.78
N GLU A 91 -14.64 -7.08 -11.42
CA GLU A 91 -13.94 -6.39 -12.52
C GLU A 91 -13.51 -4.95 -12.12
N ALA A 92 -13.65 -4.62 -10.83
CA ALA A 92 -13.32 -3.29 -10.34
C ALA A 92 -11.80 -3.11 -10.20
N ASN A 93 -11.34 -1.91 -10.52
CA ASN A 93 -9.98 -1.47 -10.22
C ASN A 93 -9.91 -0.73 -8.87
N ILE A 94 -8.71 -0.37 -8.43
CA ILE A 94 -8.48 0.37 -7.18
C ILE A 94 -9.22 1.72 -7.13
N LYS A 95 -9.38 2.39 -8.27
CA LYS A 95 -10.08 3.68 -8.34
C LYS A 95 -11.57 3.51 -8.01
N ASP A 96 -12.21 2.50 -8.61
CA ASP A 96 -13.62 2.18 -8.37
C ASP A 96 -13.84 1.82 -6.91
N PHE A 97 -12.98 0.96 -6.34
CA PHE A 97 -13.03 0.62 -4.92
C PHE A 97 -12.90 1.84 -4.02
N LYS A 98 -11.97 2.76 -4.32
CA LYS A 98 -11.79 4.01 -3.55
C LYS A 98 -13.05 4.87 -3.57
N GLN A 99 -13.78 4.92 -4.69
CA GLN A 99 -15.04 5.63 -4.80
C GLN A 99 -16.12 5.02 -3.88
N ILE A 100 -16.28 3.69 -3.92
CA ILE A 100 -17.22 2.97 -3.05
C ILE A 100 -16.87 3.19 -1.58
N LEU A 101 -15.59 3.08 -1.23
CA LEU A 101 -15.10 3.32 0.13
C LEU A 101 -15.34 4.77 0.57
N TYR A 102 -15.17 5.74 -0.34
CA TYR A 102 -15.42 7.15 -0.05
C TYR A 102 -16.90 7.38 0.33
N SER A 103 -17.83 6.81 -0.42
CA SER A 103 -19.26 6.89 -0.11
C SER A 103 -19.60 6.26 1.24
N ALA A 104 -18.98 5.12 1.56
CA ALA A 104 -19.18 4.44 2.84
C ALA A 104 -18.63 5.21 4.05
N LYS A 105 -17.65 6.09 3.85
CA LYS A 105 -17.07 6.91 4.93
C LYS A 105 -18.08 7.88 5.55
N ALA A 106 -19.08 8.32 4.80
CA ALA A 106 -20.14 9.19 5.31
C ALA A 106 -21.00 8.46 6.35
N THR A 107 -21.38 7.21 6.09
CA THR A 107 -22.19 6.37 6.99
C THR A 107 -21.38 5.74 8.11
N GLY A 108 -20.08 5.56 7.91
CA GLY A 108 -19.18 4.90 8.85
C GLY A 108 -19.33 3.37 8.88
N VAL A 109 -20.13 2.80 8.00
CA VAL A 109 -20.33 1.35 7.90
C VAL A 109 -20.03 0.90 6.47
N LEU A 110 -19.30 -0.21 6.37
CA LEU A 110 -19.00 -0.88 5.12
C LEU A 110 -19.31 -2.36 5.30
N TRP A 111 -20.11 -2.94 4.42
CA TRP A 111 -20.21 -4.38 4.37
C TRP A 111 -19.57 -4.91 3.08
N VAL A 112 -18.90 -6.03 3.21
CA VAL A 112 -18.20 -6.66 2.10
C VAL A 112 -18.62 -8.12 1.99
N MET A 113 -18.74 -8.61 0.76
CA MET A 113 -18.78 -10.04 0.47
C MET A 113 -17.38 -10.46 0.05
N VAL A 114 -16.79 -11.39 0.77
CA VAL A 114 -15.47 -11.93 0.43
C VAL A 114 -15.58 -13.40 0.01
N LEU A 115 -14.66 -13.81 -0.85
CA LEU A 115 -14.39 -15.22 -1.12
C LEU A 115 -13.10 -15.60 -0.36
N ARG A 116 -13.25 -16.50 0.61
CA ARG A 116 -12.16 -17.01 1.46
C ARG A 116 -12.16 -18.53 1.40
N GLN A 117 -11.07 -19.15 0.93
CA GLN A 117 -10.92 -20.60 0.84
C GLN A 117 -12.11 -21.30 0.16
N GLY A 118 -12.62 -20.70 -0.92
CA GLY A 118 -13.76 -21.24 -1.68
C GLY A 118 -15.15 -20.93 -1.09
N ALA A 119 -15.26 -20.32 0.08
CA ALA A 119 -16.53 -19.97 0.70
C ALA A 119 -16.79 -18.46 0.67
N TYR A 120 -18.05 -18.10 0.40
CA TYR A 120 -18.50 -16.70 0.52
C TYR A 120 -18.80 -16.35 1.97
N LYS A 121 -18.33 -15.17 2.39
CA LYS A 121 -18.57 -14.65 3.72
C LYS A 121 -18.94 -13.16 3.65
N LYS A 122 -20.07 -12.79 4.27
CA LYS A 122 -20.43 -11.39 4.48
C LYS A 122 -19.75 -10.90 5.75
N ILE A 123 -19.11 -9.74 5.68
CA ILE A 123 -18.40 -9.10 6.78
C ILE A 123 -18.83 -7.64 6.86
N ASP A 124 -19.30 -7.22 8.03
CA ASP A 124 -19.66 -5.84 8.30
C ASP A 124 -18.52 -5.15 9.03
N VAL A 125 -18.02 -4.06 8.46
CA VAL A 125 -16.87 -3.31 8.98
C VAL A 125 -17.34 -1.93 9.43
N ARG A 126 -17.11 -1.59 10.68
CA ARG A 126 -17.30 -0.23 11.18
C ARG A 126 -16.02 0.58 10.94
N LEU A 127 -16.11 1.54 10.01
CA LEU A 127 -15.01 2.44 9.72
C LEU A 127 -14.79 3.42 10.86
N GLU A 128 -13.54 3.66 11.23
CA GLU A 128 -13.15 4.51 12.35
C GLU A 128 -12.35 5.74 11.89
N PRO A 129 -12.42 6.86 12.60
CA PRO A 129 -11.54 7.98 12.36
C PRO A 129 -10.09 7.63 12.72
N TYR A 130 -9.13 8.22 12.03
CA TYR A 130 -7.73 8.10 12.42
C TYR A 130 -7.51 8.69 13.81
N THR A 131 -6.80 7.95 14.66
CA THR A 131 -6.31 8.46 15.94
C THR A 131 -5.14 9.41 15.73
N LYS A 132 -4.87 10.29 16.73
CA LYS A 132 -3.69 11.16 16.70
C LYS A 132 -2.40 10.36 16.48
N ALA A 133 -2.23 9.25 17.20
CA ALA A 133 -1.05 8.40 17.08
C ALA A 133 -0.88 7.78 15.68
N GLN A 134 -1.98 7.43 15.00
CA GLN A 134 -1.92 6.94 13.62
C GLN A 134 -1.50 8.06 12.66
N ILE A 135 -2.05 9.27 12.83
CA ILE A 135 -1.67 10.42 12.02
C ILE A 135 -0.18 10.76 12.24
N ASP A 136 0.30 10.76 13.49
CA ASP A 136 1.70 11.01 13.81
C ASP A 136 2.63 9.97 13.13
N ARG A 137 2.24 8.68 13.12
CA ARG A 137 2.98 7.65 12.37
C ARG A 137 2.98 7.88 10.86
N MET A 138 1.85 8.29 10.29
CA MET A 138 1.76 8.60 8.85
C MET A 138 2.69 9.77 8.47
N VAL A 139 2.74 10.81 9.30
CA VAL A 139 3.67 11.94 9.14
C VAL A 139 5.11 11.45 9.20
N ALA A 140 5.48 10.74 10.26
CA ALA A 140 6.84 10.23 10.43
C ALA A 140 7.27 9.32 9.26
N GLN A 141 6.39 8.43 8.81
CA GLN A 141 6.67 7.55 7.67
C GLN A 141 6.84 8.33 6.37
N HIS A 142 5.99 9.34 6.11
CA HIS A 142 6.11 10.18 4.93
C HIS A 142 7.43 10.96 4.91
N LEU A 143 7.80 11.56 6.05
CA LEU A 143 9.05 12.30 6.17
C LEU A 143 10.29 11.40 6.04
N ALA A 144 10.23 10.17 6.54
CA ALA A 144 11.34 9.22 6.44
C ALA A 144 11.53 8.62 5.04
N GLN A 145 10.44 8.41 4.29
CA GLN A 145 10.46 7.68 3.02
C GLN A 145 10.17 8.54 1.79
N GLY A 146 9.47 9.66 1.96
CA GLY A 146 8.97 10.50 0.90
C GLY A 146 9.76 11.78 0.65
N HIS A 147 10.56 12.21 1.63
CA HIS A 147 11.43 13.38 1.48
C HIS A 147 12.83 12.94 1.09
N GLY A 148 13.33 13.43 -0.06
CA GLY A 148 14.74 13.34 -0.38
C GLY A 148 15.53 14.04 0.71
N ILE A 149 16.58 13.39 1.21
CA ILE A 149 17.57 14.03 2.05
C ILE A 149 18.26 15.04 1.15
N ILE A 150 17.76 16.29 1.12
CA ILE A 150 18.54 17.41 0.62
C ILE A 150 19.68 17.52 1.63
N GLY A 151 20.87 17.10 1.19
CA GLY A 151 22.04 16.96 2.02
C GLY A 151 22.20 18.18 2.92
N THR A 152 22.17 17.92 4.21
CA THR A 152 22.78 18.79 5.18
C THR A 152 24.27 18.73 4.89
N THR A 153 24.75 19.62 4.02
CA THR A 153 26.18 19.90 3.92
C THR A 153 26.57 20.39 5.29
N ALA A 154 27.11 19.49 6.10
CA ALA A 154 27.79 19.87 7.32
C ALA A 154 28.87 20.86 6.94
N ALA A 155 28.66 22.13 7.27
CA ALA A 155 29.71 23.12 7.22
C ALA A 155 30.81 22.68 8.18
N THR A 156 31.91 22.19 7.62
CA THR A 156 33.15 21.94 8.35
C THR A 156 33.61 23.29 8.90
N PRO A 157 33.82 23.45 10.19
CA PRO A 157 34.47 24.64 10.72
C PRO A 157 35.94 24.58 10.31
N GLN A 158 36.36 25.50 9.46
CA GLN A 158 37.78 25.76 9.22
C GLN A 158 38.34 26.43 10.48
N GLN A 159 39.33 25.76 11.09
CA GLN A 159 40.29 26.37 12.00
C GLN A 159 41.43 26.98 11.21
#